data_7871ee60970687c2108160281810c1cd
#
_entry.id   7871ee60970687c2108160281810c1cd
#
_cell.length_a   1.000
_cell.length_b   1.000
_cell.length_c   1.000
_cell.angle_alpha   90.00
_cell.angle_beta   90.00
_cell.angle_gamma   90.00
#
_symmetry.space_group_name_H-M   'P 1'
#
loop_
_entity.id
_entity.type
_entity.pdbx_description
1 polymer ?
#
loop_
_entity_poly.entity_id
_entity_poly.type
_entity_poly.pdbx_seq_one_letter_code
_entity_poly.pdbx_strand_id
1 'polypeptide(L)'
;MADALLHIEDVSKRFGGITASDQVSLAVPPGELHAIIGPNGAGKTTLIGQLTGELMPDSGRIRFADTDITALPTYKRSSLGLARSFQITSLFLDMTVLDNVALAVQAHDGHSFKFWKPARQQESLRAPARAALERTGLASRADVPVADLSHGEHRQLEIAMALATKPRMLLLDEPMAGMGPDESARLVKLLRELKKEYTILLIEHDMEAVFALADRISVLVYGRVIATGKPDEIRVNPEVRKAYLGEQEVVTRHD
;
A
#
# COMPACT_ATOMS: atom_id res chain seq x y z
N MET A 1 -6.86 13.78 20.99
CA MET A 1 -6.65 12.65 20.06
C MET A 1 -5.31 12.91 19.41
N ALA A 2 -4.40 11.93 19.36
CA ALA A 2 -3.16 12.12 18.62
C ALA A 2 -3.53 12.46 17.17
N ASP A 3 -2.91 13.49 16.61
CA ASP A 3 -3.16 13.89 15.22
C ASP A 3 -2.85 12.71 14.31
N ALA A 4 -3.88 12.14 13.66
CA ALA A 4 -3.68 11.04 12.73
C ALA A 4 -2.94 11.55 11.49
N LEU A 5 -2.05 10.72 10.94
CA LEU A 5 -1.33 11.03 9.71
C LEU A 5 -2.26 10.99 8.48
N LEU A 6 -3.21 10.05 8.49
CA LEU A 6 -4.26 9.94 7.48
C LEU A 6 -5.63 10.02 8.15
N HIS A 7 -6.49 10.90 7.65
CA HIS A 7 -7.89 11.02 8.02
C HIS A 7 -8.77 10.85 6.80
N ILE A 8 -9.74 9.97 6.91
CA ILE A 8 -10.81 9.73 5.94
C ILE A 8 -12.11 10.09 6.66
N GLU A 9 -12.90 11.00 6.12
CA GLU A 9 -14.13 11.52 6.73
C GLU A 9 -15.30 11.37 5.74
N ASP A 10 -16.20 10.44 6.04
CA ASP A 10 -17.47 10.18 5.32
C ASP A 10 -17.31 10.05 3.80
N VAL A 11 -16.21 9.43 3.37
CA VAL A 11 -15.89 9.28 1.96
C VAL A 11 -16.85 8.30 1.30
N SER A 12 -17.49 8.76 0.22
CA SER A 12 -18.45 7.97 -0.54
C SER A 12 -18.12 7.95 -2.02
N LYS A 13 -18.44 6.81 -2.69
CA LYS A 13 -18.29 6.63 -4.14
C LYS A 13 -19.34 5.70 -4.69
N ARG A 14 -19.96 6.12 -5.78
CA ARG A 14 -20.95 5.32 -6.51
C ARG A 14 -20.54 5.14 -7.97
N PHE A 15 -20.82 3.98 -8.50
CA PHE A 15 -20.70 3.65 -9.92
C PHE A 15 -22.07 3.19 -10.43
N GLY A 16 -22.81 4.12 -11.03
CA GLY A 16 -24.20 3.85 -11.40
C GLY A 16 -25.07 3.45 -10.20
N GLY A 17 -25.58 2.24 -10.19
CA GLY A 17 -26.40 1.70 -9.09
C GLY A 17 -25.60 1.11 -7.92
N ILE A 18 -24.26 0.98 -8.05
CA ILE A 18 -23.42 0.33 -7.04
C ILE A 18 -22.75 1.39 -6.17
N THR A 19 -22.90 1.27 -4.85
CA THR A 19 -22.15 2.07 -3.87
C THR A 19 -20.91 1.30 -3.47
N ALA A 20 -19.74 1.77 -3.90
CA ALA A 20 -18.46 1.10 -3.66
C ALA A 20 -17.74 1.60 -2.38
N SER A 21 -17.98 2.85 -1.99
CA SER A 21 -17.64 3.40 -0.67
C SER A 21 -18.88 4.13 -0.13
N ASP A 22 -19.23 3.91 1.11
CA ASP A 22 -20.43 4.46 1.73
C ASP A 22 -20.10 5.02 3.12
N GLN A 23 -19.86 6.33 3.17
CA GLN A 23 -19.50 7.08 4.37
C GLN A 23 -18.31 6.47 5.12
N VAL A 24 -17.27 6.06 4.38
CA VAL A 24 -16.07 5.48 4.97
C VAL A 24 -15.36 6.53 5.80
N SER A 25 -15.19 6.25 7.08
CA SER A 25 -14.42 7.08 8.02
C SER A 25 -13.37 6.23 8.72
N LEU A 26 -12.11 6.70 8.68
CA LEU A 26 -10.94 6.00 9.21
C LEU A 26 -9.86 7.01 9.59
N ALA A 27 -9.13 6.72 10.66
CA ALA A 27 -7.98 7.51 11.08
C ALA A 27 -6.78 6.60 11.33
N VAL A 28 -5.63 6.92 10.74
CA VAL A 28 -4.37 6.17 10.91
C VAL A 28 -3.34 7.09 11.58
N PRO A 29 -2.96 6.82 12.83
CA PRO A 29 -1.91 7.56 13.53
C PRO A 29 -0.52 7.35 12.89
N PRO A 30 0.43 8.28 13.11
CA PRO A 30 1.83 8.06 12.75
C PRO A 30 2.40 6.81 13.42
N GLY A 31 3.19 6.02 12.68
CA GLY A 31 3.90 4.84 13.18
C GLY A 31 3.02 3.59 13.36
N GLU A 32 1.74 3.64 12.97
CA GLU A 32 0.83 2.49 13.02
C GLU A 32 0.90 1.69 11.71
N LEU A 33 0.92 0.35 11.81
CA LEU A 33 0.53 -0.52 10.72
C LEU A 33 -0.97 -0.82 10.84
N HIS A 34 -1.75 -0.14 10.01
CA HIS A 34 -3.19 -0.31 9.93
C HIS A 34 -3.56 -1.22 8.78
N ALA A 35 -4.25 -2.31 9.05
CA ALA A 35 -4.73 -3.19 7.99
C ALA A 35 -6.20 -2.92 7.65
N ILE A 36 -6.53 -2.96 6.37
CA ILE A 36 -7.92 -2.99 5.89
C ILE A 36 -8.17 -4.36 5.30
N ILE A 37 -9.12 -5.07 5.87
CA ILE A 37 -9.57 -6.37 5.39
C ILE A 37 -11.02 -6.31 4.96
N GLY A 38 -11.47 -7.31 4.23
CA GLY A 38 -12.86 -7.43 3.82
C GLY A 38 -13.00 -8.40 2.64
N PRO A 39 -14.22 -8.90 2.41
CA PRO A 39 -14.50 -9.83 1.34
C PRO A 39 -14.23 -9.22 -0.05
N ASN A 40 -14.28 -10.07 -1.07
CA ASN A 40 -14.20 -9.60 -2.46
C ASN A 40 -15.39 -8.70 -2.78
N GLY A 41 -15.13 -7.60 -3.46
CA GLY A 41 -16.18 -6.59 -3.73
C GLY A 41 -16.53 -5.68 -2.54
N ALA A 42 -15.81 -5.75 -1.42
CA ALA A 42 -16.05 -4.90 -0.26
C ALA A 42 -15.77 -3.40 -0.50
N GLY A 43 -15.07 -3.04 -1.58
CA GLY A 43 -14.70 -1.66 -1.90
C GLY A 43 -13.24 -1.30 -1.60
N LYS A 44 -12.39 -2.27 -1.22
CA LYS A 44 -10.97 -2.05 -0.87
C LYS A 44 -10.19 -1.34 -1.97
N THR A 45 -10.25 -1.83 -3.21
CA THR A 45 -9.58 -1.24 -4.38
C THR A 45 -10.11 0.17 -4.68
N THR A 46 -11.43 0.40 -4.52
CA THR A 46 -12.02 1.73 -4.66
C THR A 46 -11.46 2.69 -3.63
N LEU A 47 -11.37 2.27 -2.38
CA LEU A 47 -10.83 3.10 -1.30
C LEU A 47 -9.36 3.45 -1.57
N ILE A 48 -8.52 2.48 -1.98
CA ILE A 48 -7.14 2.78 -2.38
C ILE A 48 -7.09 3.80 -3.53
N GLY A 49 -7.87 3.59 -4.59
CA GLY A 49 -7.92 4.54 -5.69
C GLY A 49 -8.29 5.96 -5.24
N GLN A 50 -9.18 6.07 -4.25
CA GLN A 50 -9.53 7.37 -3.63
C GLN A 50 -8.38 7.94 -2.81
N LEU A 51 -7.63 7.13 -2.07
CA LEU A 51 -6.47 7.56 -1.29
C LEU A 51 -5.29 7.97 -2.17
N THR A 52 -5.08 7.26 -3.27
CA THR A 52 -3.98 7.56 -4.22
C THR A 52 -4.28 8.71 -5.17
N GLY A 53 -5.55 9.10 -5.30
CA GLY A 53 -5.99 10.15 -6.23
C GLY A 53 -6.20 9.68 -7.67
N GLU A 54 -6.23 8.38 -7.88
CA GLU A 54 -6.63 7.76 -9.16
C GLU A 54 -8.14 7.85 -9.35
N LEU A 55 -8.87 7.89 -8.24
CA LEU A 55 -10.32 7.98 -8.19
C LEU A 55 -10.77 9.11 -7.26
N MET A 56 -11.61 10.00 -7.75
CA MET A 56 -12.19 11.05 -6.91
C MET A 56 -13.40 10.52 -6.14
N PRO A 57 -13.53 10.79 -4.83
CA PRO A 57 -14.76 10.54 -4.10
C PRO A 57 -15.88 11.44 -4.61
N ASP A 58 -17.12 11.01 -4.45
CA ASP A 58 -18.31 11.81 -4.77
C ASP A 58 -18.66 12.75 -3.61
N SER A 59 -18.34 12.36 -2.38
CA SER A 59 -18.48 13.17 -1.16
C SER A 59 -17.47 12.74 -0.09
N GLY A 60 -17.39 13.53 0.98
CA GLY A 60 -16.45 13.31 2.07
C GLY A 60 -15.11 14.00 1.86
N ARG A 61 -14.17 13.75 2.76
CA ARG A 61 -12.87 14.40 2.76
C ARG A 61 -11.76 13.44 3.10
N ILE A 62 -10.58 13.64 2.48
CA ILE A 62 -9.35 12.91 2.78
C ILE A 62 -8.28 13.93 3.16
N ARG A 63 -7.70 13.79 4.36
CA ARG A 63 -6.60 14.64 4.83
C ARG A 63 -5.37 13.77 5.10
N PHE A 64 -4.23 14.26 4.68
CA PHE A 64 -2.94 13.63 4.93
C PHE A 64 -1.98 14.69 5.48
N ALA A 65 -1.41 14.43 6.65
CA ALA A 65 -0.47 15.35 7.29
C ALA A 65 -1.00 16.79 7.32
N ASP A 66 -2.22 16.99 7.83
CA ASP A 66 -2.95 18.26 7.92
C ASP A 66 -3.34 18.93 6.60
N THR A 67 -2.98 18.33 5.47
CA THR A 67 -3.33 18.82 4.14
C THR A 67 -4.56 18.09 3.61
N ASP A 68 -5.55 18.84 3.13
CA ASP A 68 -6.67 18.27 2.38
C ASP A 68 -6.15 17.78 1.01
N ILE A 69 -6.18 16.47 0.82
CA ILE A 69 -5.71 15.83 -0.43
C ILE A 69 -6.86 15.35 -1.30
N THR A 70 -8.11 15.59 -0.92
CA THR A 70 -9.31 15.06 -1.59
C THR A 70 -9.27 15.29 -3.10
N ALA A 71 -8.94 16.50 -3.54
CA ALA A 71 -8.87 16.88 -4.95
C ALA A 71 -7.46 16.87 -5.55
N LEU A 72 -6.44 16.45 -4.78
CA LEU A 72 -5.06 16.46 -5.27
C LEU A 72 -4.79 15.26 -6.19
N PRO A 73 -4.11 15.46 -7.33
CA PRO A 73 -3.69 14.37 -8.20
C PRO A 73 -2.58 13.53 -7.55
N THR A 74 -2.42 12.28 -8.03
CA THR A 74 -1.51 11.26 -7.50
C THR A 74 -0.10 11.78 -7.23
N TYR A 75 0.50 12.51 -8.20
CA TYR A 75 1.88 12.99 -8.05
C TYR A 75 2.05 13.99 -6.90
N LYS A 76 1.04 14.83 -6.62
CA LYS A 76 1.08 15.76 -5.49
C LYS A 76 0.97 15.02 -4.15
N ARG A 77 0.13 13.97 -4.08
CA ARG A 77 0.03 13.14 -2.87
C ARG A 77 1.34 12.40 -2.60
N SER A 78 1.98 11.88 -3.65
CA SER A 78 3.32 11.29 -3.55
C SER A 78 4.35 12.29 -3.02
N SER A 79 4.34 13.54 -3.52
CA SER A 79 5.24 14.62 -3.04
C SER A 79 5.01 14.99 -1.58
N LEU A 80 3.81 14.76 -1.03
CA LEU A 80 3.51 14.94 0.40
C LEU A 80 4.00 13.77 1.26
N GLY A 81 4.48 12.69 0.64
CA GLY A 81 5.00 11.50 1.31
C GLY A 81 4.00 10.35 1.43
N LEU A 82 2.92 10.35 0.65
CA LEU A 82 2.00 9.21 0.54
C LEU A 82 2.45 8.34 -0.64
N ALA A 83 3.21 7.27 -0.38
CA ALA A 83 3.69 6.36 -1.41
C ALA A 83 2.82 5.10 -1.48
N ARG A 84 2.43 4.70 -2.68
CA ARG A 84 1.80 3.40 -2.95
C ARG A 84 2.85 2.45 -3.52
N SER A 85 2.82 1.16 -3.12
CA SER A 85 3.53 0.13 -3.87
C SER A 85 2.95 0.08 -5.29
N PHE A 86 3.83 0.10 -6.27
CA PHE A 86 3.42 0.04 -7.67
C PHE A 86 2.86 -1.35 -7.99
N GLN A 87 1.95 -1.45 -8.94
CA GLN A 87 1.61 -2.73 -9.54
C GLN A 87 2.72 -3.15 -10.50
N ILE A 88 2.94 -4.46 -10.68
CA ILE A 88 3.99 -5.06 -11.54
C ILE A 88 4.09 -4.41 -12.93
N THR A 89 3.01 -3.89 -13.47
CA THR A 89 2.95 -3.19 -14.77
C THR A 89 3.75 -1.90 -14.85
N SER A 90 4.27 -1.39 -13.74
CA SER A 90 5.03 -0.12 -13.69
C SER A 90 6.55 -0.32 -13.64
N LEU A 91 7.03 -1.57 -13.69
CA LEU A 91 8.46 -1.88 -13.68
C LEU A 91 9.03 -1.89 -15.11
N PHE A 92 10.22 -1.33 -15.27
CA PHE A 92 10.98 -1.38 -16.52
C PHE A 92 11.79 -2.68 -16.57
N LEU A 93 11.22 -3.71 -17.19
CA LEU A 93 11.75 -5.09 -17.18
C LEU A 93 13.15 -5.19 -17.79
N ASP A 94 13.45 -4.41 -18.83
CA ASP A 94 14.75 -4.39 -19.53
C ASP A 94 15.82 -3.58 -18.78
N MET A 95 15.46 -2.90 -17.69
CA MET A 95 16.41 -2.14 -16.87
C MET A 95 16.84 -2.95 -15.65
N THR A 96 17.98 -2.59 -15.08
CA THR A 96 18.44 -3.22 -13.83
C THR A 96 17.54 -2.84 -12.66
N VAL A 97 17.59 -3.67 -11.61
CA VAL A 97 16.91 -3.41 -10.32
C VAL A 97 17.32 -2.04 -9.77
N LEU A 98 18.62 -1.72 -9.78
CA LEU A 98 19.11 -0.42 -9.30
C LEU A 98 18.63 0.74 -10.17
N ASP A 99 18.58 0.58 -11.49
CA ASP A 99 18.13 1.63 -12.39
C ASP A 99 16.62 1.94 -12.18
N ASN A 100 15.78 0.92 -11.91
CA ASN A 100 14.37 1.12 -11.57
C ASN A 100 14.20 1.95 -10.30
N VAL A 101 14.95 1.62 -9.24
CA VAL A 101 14.86 2.39 -7.98
C VAL A 101 15.43 3.80 -8.16
N ALA A 102 16.53 3.96 -8.92
CA ALA A 102 17.12 5.27 -9.20
C ALA A 102 16.14 6.18 -9.98
N LEU A 103 15.32 5.62 -10.88
CA LEU A 103 14.26 6.36 -11.56
C LEU A 103 13.19 6.87 -10.57
N ALA A 104 12.81 6.06 -9.56
CA ALA A 104 11.88 6.49 -8.54
C ALA A 104 12.45 7.67 -7.72
N VAL A 105 13.73 7.62 -7.36
CA VAL A 105 14.44 8.74 -6.71
C VAL A 105 14.40 9.97 -7.61
N GLN A 106 14.75 9.83 -8.89
CA GLN A 106 14.78 10.94 -9.84
C GLN A 106 13.43 11.62 -10.02
N ALA A 107 12.37 10.82 -10.12
CA ALA A 107 11.00 11.32 -10.27
C ALA A 107 10.55 12.11 -9.04
N HIS A 108 10.93 11.64 -7.84
CA HIS A 108 10.58 12.30 -6.59
C HIS A 108 11.34 13.61 -6.36
N ASP A 109 12.65 13.64 -6.65
CA ASP A 109 13.51 14.81 -6.45
C ASP A 109 13.30 15.92 -7.50
N GLY A 110 12.41 15.71 -8.50
CA GLY A 110 12.14 16.69 -9.56
C GLY A 110 13.30 16.92 -10.53
N HIS A 111 14.25 16.01 -10.57
CA HIS A 111 15.47 16.08 -11.39
C HIS A 111 15.28 15.81 -12.89
N SER A 112 14.05 15.73 -13.38
CA SER A 112 13.70 15.30 -14.75
C SER A 112 14.30 16.14 -15.87
N PHE A 113 14.80 17.35 -15.58
CA PHE A 113 15.37 18.27 -16.57
C PHE A 113 16.89 18.47 -16.48
N LYS A 114 17.60 17.72 -15.63
CA LYS A 114 19.08 17.79 -15.55
C LYS A 114 19.71 16.77 -16.47
N PHE A 115 19.90 17.10 -17.74
CA PHE A 115 20.42 16.21 -18.79
C PHE A 115 21.92 16.35 -19.09
N TRP A 116 22.67 17.12 -18.27
CA TRP A 116 24.11 17.38 -18.48
C TRP A 116 24.99 16.18 -18.09
N LYS A 117 24.49 15.25 -17.29
CA LYS A 117 25.21 14.01 -16.92
C LYS A 117 24.26 12.82 -17.05
N PRO A 118 24.75 11.67 -17.58
CA PRO A 118 23.96 10.44 -17.60
C PRO A 118 23.43 10.10 -16.20
N ALA A 119 22.14 9.80 -16.07
CA ALA A 119 21.51 9.47 -14.77
C ALA A 119 22.23 8.32 -14.06
N ARG A 120 22.73 7.34 -14.83
CA ARG A 120 23.53 6.21 -14.32
C ARG A 120 24.83 6.60 -13.60
N GLN A 121 25.36 7.80 -13.85
CA GLN A 121 26.60 8.31 -13.22
C GLN A 121 26.31 9.26 -12.06
N GLN A 122 25.04 9.55 -11.76
CA GLN A 122 24.65 10.47 -10.69
C GLN A 122 24.53 9.73 -9.36
N GLU A 123 25.55 9.86 -8.51
CA GLU A 123 25.56 9.21 -7.21
C GLU A 123 24.42 9.70 -6.29
N SER A 124 23.99 10.94 -6.46
CA SER A 124 22.81 11.49 -5.76
C SER A 124 21.51 10.72 -6.00
N LEU A 125 21.38 10.02 -7.13
CA LEU A 125 20.26 9.13 -7.44
C LEU A 125 20.54 7.69 -7.02
N ARG A 126 21.79 7.23 -7.18
CA ARG A 126 22.17 5.83 -6.95
C ARG A 126 22.39 5.49 -5.49
N ALA A 127 22.92 6.41 -4.67
CA ALA A 127 23.12 6.13 -3.24
C ALA A 127 21.79 5.90 -2.49
N PRO A 128 20.76 6.74 -2.62
CA PRO A 128 19.45 6.45 -2.03
C PRO A 128 18.82 5.17 -2.58
N ALA A 129 19.01 4.89 -3.88
CA ALA A 129 18.50 3.66 -4.49
C ALA A 129 19.15 2.41 -3.91
N ARG A 130 20.49 2.40 -3.74
CA ARG A 130 21.21 1.30 -3.08
C ARG A 130 20.75 1.10 -1.64
N ALA A 131 20.59 2.17 -0.88
CA ALA A 131 20.10 2.10 0.49
C ALA A 131 18.70 1.47 0.57
N ALA A 132 17.79 1.81 -0.37
CA ALA A 132 16.47 1.19 -0.44
C ALA A 132 16.56 -0.32 -0.78
N LEU A 133 17.45 -0.71 -1.70
CA LEU A 133 17.68 -2.12 -2.05
C LEU A 133 18.27 -2.93 -0.88
N GLU A 134 19.18 -2.34 -0.11
CA GLU A 134 19.71 -2.98 1.12
C GLU A 134 18.58 -3.25 2.12
N ARG A 135 17.71 -2.30 2.33
CA ARG A 135 16.55 -2.42 3.26
C ARG A 135 15.57 -3.48 2.84
N THR A 136 15.39 -3.70 1.55
CA THR A 136 14.46 -4.71 1.01
C THR A 136 15.13 -6.05 0.71
N GLY A 137 16.43 -6.20 0.97
CA GLY A 137 17.18 -7.43 0.74
C GLY A 137 17.55 -7.70 -0.72
N LEU A 138 17.45 -6.69 -1.59
CA LEU A 138 17.76 -6.81 -3.03
C LEU A 138 19.15 -6.28 -3.42
N ALA A 139 20.02 -5.94 -2.46
CA ALA A 139 21.34 -5.36 -2.74
C ALA A 139 22.19 -6.24 -3.68
N SER A 140 22.17 -7.57 -3.50
CA SER A 140 22.89 -8.53 -4.35
C SER A 140 22.33 -8.66 -5.77
N ARG A 141 21.11 -8.16 -6.01
CA ARG A 141 20.41 -8.19 -7.30
C ARG A 141 20.45 -6.86 -8.04
N ALA A 142 21.20 -5.87 -7.53
CA ALA A 142 21.20 -4.49 -8.03
C ALA A 142 21.45 -4.37 -9.55
N ASP A 143 22.36 -5.16 -10.08
CA ASP A 143 22.76 -5.11 -11.50
C ASP A 143 22.02 -6.14 -12.38
N VAL A 144 21.07 -6.90 -11.81
CA VAL A 144 20.25 -7.88 -12.53
C VAL A 144 19.12 -7.18 -13.26
N PRO A 145 18.79 -7.56 -14.51
CA PRO A 145 17.58 -7.12 -15.18
C PRO A 145 16.33 -7.49 -14.38
N VAL A 146 15.35 -6.60 -14.32
CA VAL A 146 14.11 -6.84 -13.56
C VAL A 146 13.36 -8.05 -14.11
N ALA A 147 13.44 -8.32 -15.42
CA ALA A 147 12.84 -9.50 -16.04
C ALA A 147 13.30 -10.84 -15.43
N ASP A 148 14.49 -10.88 -14.82
CA ASP A 148 15.09 -12.08 -14.25
C ASP A 148 14.79 -12.26 -12.75
N LEU A 149 13.92 -11.44 -12.19
CA LEU A 149 13.50 -11.52 -10.79
C LEU A 149 12.36 -12.54 -10.60
N SER A 150 12.33 -13.17 -9.43
CA SER A 150 11.15 -13.93 -8.98
C SER A 150 9.99 -12.99 -8.64
N HIS A 151 8.79 -13.56 -8.50
CA HIS A 151 7.61 -12.77 -8.12
C HIS A 151 7.79 -12.07 -6.76
N GLY A 152 8.35 -12.75 -5.78
CA GLY A 152 8.68 -12.15 -4.49
C GLY A 152 9.71 -11.02 -4.57
N GLU A 153 10.75 -11.18 -5.42
CA GLU A 153 11.75 -10.13 -5.65
C GLU A 153 11.12 -8.90 -6.36
N HIS A 154 10.15 -9.09 -7.28
CA HIS A 154 9.40 -7.98 -7.86
C HIS A 154 8.67 -7.17 -6.78
N ARG A 155 8.00 -7.83 -5.82
CA ARG A 155 7.32 -7.14 -4.71
C ARG A 155 8.31 -6.41 -3.79
N GLN A 156 9.46 -7.01 -3.51
CA GLN A 156 10.53 -6.33 -2.77
C GLN A 156 11.04 -5.09 -3.52
N LEU A 157 11.16 -5.16 -4.85
CA LEU A 157 11.55 -4.03 -5.70
C LEU A 157 10.52 -2.90 -5.67
N GLU A 158 9.24 -3.22 -5.76
CA GLU A 158 8.16 -2.23 -5.65
C GLU A 158 8.22 -1.48 -4.31
N ILE A 159 8.45 -2.21 -3.22
CA ILE A 159 8.64 -1.61 -1.89
C ILE A 159 9.91 -0.76 -1.86
N ALA A 160 11.04 -1.23 -2.46
CA ALA A 160 12.27 -0.44 -2.54
C ALA A 160 12.06 0.88 -3.29
N MET A 161 11.34 0.86 -4.40
CA MET A 161 11.00 2.06 -5.16
C MET A 161 10.15 3.03 -4.33
N ALA A 162 9.16 2.53 -3.59
CA ALA A 162 8.36 3.34 -2.68
C ALA A 162 9.23 3.94 -1.55
N LEU A 163 10.09 3.15 -0.91
CA LEU A 163 11.00 3.61 0.14
C LEU A 163 12.00 4.68 -0.34
N ALA A 164 12.46 4.57 -1.59
CA ALA A 164 13.40 5.51 -2.19
C ALA A 164 12.84 6.93 -2.31
N THR A 165 11.51 7.09 -2.30
CA THR A 165 10.83 8.39 -2.26
C THR A 165 10.73 8.99 -0.85
N LYS A 166 11.33 8.37 0.17
CA LYS A 166 11.30 8.82 1.58
C LYS A 166 9.88 9.08 2.08
N PRO A 167 8.98 8.10 2.00
CA PRO A 167 7.58 8.31 2.33
C PRO A 167 7.35 8.53 3.82
N ARG A 168 6.26 9.22 4.17
CA ARG A 168 5.71 9.29 5.52
C ARG A 168 4.74 8.13 5.78
N MET A 169 4.08 7.65 4.72
CA MET A 169 3.16 6.51 4.75
C MET A 169 3.32 5.65 3.50
N LEU A 170 3.32 4.33 3.70
CA LEU A 170 3.27 3.32 2.64
C LEU A 170 1.85 2.78 2.51
N LEU A 171 1.29 2.81 1.30
CA LEU A 171 0.07 2.10 0.93
C LEU A 171 0.47 0.80 0.22
N LEU A 172 0.16 -0.33 0.82
CA LEU A 172 0.47 -1.66 0.28
C LEU A 172 -0.84 -2.38 -0.05
N ASP A 173 -1.01 -2.70 -1.33
CA ASP A 173 -2.23 -3.30 -1.86
C ASP A 173 -1.97 -4.75 -2.24
N GLU A 174 -2.44 -5.67 -1.41
CA GLU A 174 -2.27 -7.12 -1.55
C GLU A 174 -0.83 -7.54 -1.89
N PRO A 175 0.17 -7.09 -1.11
CA PRO A 175 1.58 -7.33 -1.45
C PRO A 175 1.97 -8.81 -1.41
N MET A 176 1.18 -9.68 -0.78
CA MET A 176 1.44 -11.12 -0.68
C MET A 176 0.70 -11.95 -1.73
N ALA A 177 -0.13 -11.30 -2.57
CA ALA A 177 -0.90 -12.01 -3.58
C ALA A 177 0.01 -12.81 -4.55
N GLY A 178 -0.30 -14.09 -4.74
CA GLY A 178 0.45 -14.96 -5.64
C GLY A 178 1.80 -15.48 -5.13
N MET A 179 2.16 -15.17 -3.87
CA MET A 179 3.40 -15.67 -3.25
C MET A 179 3.23 -17.06 -2.64
N GLY A 180 4.32 -17.83 -2.67
CA GLY A 180 4.41 -19.05 -1.87
C GLY A 180 4.65 -18.75 -0.38
N PRO A 181 4.46 -19.75 0.53
CA PRO A 181 4.58 -19.56 1.98
C PRO A 181 5.93 -18.95 2.42
N ASP A 182 7.04 -19.40 1.82
CA ASP A 182 8.38 -18.90 2.16
C ASP A 182 8.60 -17.44 1.72
N GLU A 183 8.05 -17.05 0.58
CA GLU A 183 8.12 -15.67 0.08
C GLU A 183 7.26 -14.75 0.96
N SER A 184 6.04 -15.17 1.29
CA SER A 184 5.14 -14.45 2.21
C SER A 184 5.80 -14.27 3.58
N ALA A 185 6.42 -15.31 4.15
CA ALA A 185 7.12 -15.21 5.42
C ALA A 185 8.29 -14.20 5.40
N ARG A 186 9.05 -14.16 4.29
CA ARG A 186 10.11 -13.15 4.08
C ARG A 186 9.54 -11.74 4.01
N LEU A 187 8.43 -11.56 3.28
CA LEU A 187 7.77 -10.26 3.16
C LEU A 187 7.18 -9.80 4.51
N VAL A 188 6.55 -10.70 5.27
CA VAL A 188 6.09 -10.41 6.65
C VAL A 188 7.23 -9.92 7.52
N LYS A 189 8.40 -10.58 7.46
CA LYS A 189 9.59 -10.14 8.21
C LYS A 189 10.05 -8.75 7.78
N LEU A 190 10.09 -8.46 6.48
CA LEU A 190 10.43 -7.14 5.94
C LEU A 190 9.44 -6.08 6.45
N LEU A 191 8.14 -6.31 6.32
CA LEU A 191 7.12 -5.35 6.76
C LEU A 191 7.16 -5.11 8.28
N ARG A 192 7.51 -6.13 9.08
CA ARG A 192 7.72 -6.00 10.52
C ARG A 192 8.88 -5.07 10.87
N GLU A 193 9.96 -5.08 10.07
CA GLU A 193 11.05 -4.13 10.26
C GLU A 193 10.65 -2.72 9.78
N LEU A 194 9.99 -2.60 8.64
CA LEU A 194 9.57 -1.33 8.09
C LEU A 194 8.55 -0.58 8.97
N LYS A 195 7.63 -1.29 9.64
CA LYS A 195 6.64 -0.66 10.53
C LYS A 195 7.27 0.06 11.73
N LYS A 196 8.51 -0.23 12.08
CA LYS A 196 9.23 0.48 13.15
C LYS A 196 9.56 1.94 12.79
N GLU A 197 9.59 2.26 11.49
CA GLU A 197 10.01 3.56 10.97
C GLU A 197 8.93 4.26 10.14
N TYR A 198 8.02 3.49 9.54
CA TYR A 198 7.00 3.99 8.62
C TYR A 198 5.60 3.72 9.13
N THR A 199 4.69 4.65 8.83
CA THR A 199 3.26 4.36 8.90
C THR A 199 2.88 3.53 7.69
N ILE A 200 2.14 2.44 7.89
CA ILE A 200 1.77 1.52 6.80
C ILE A 200 0.25 1.34 6.80
N LEU A 201 -0.37 1.55 5.65
CA LEU A 201 -1.73 1.10 5.38
C LEU A 201 -1.65 -0.13 4.48
N LEU A 202 -2.04 -1.28 5.02
CA LEU A 202 -1.96 -2.59 4.38
C LEU A 202 -3.36 -3.05 3.98
N ILE A 203 -3.58 -3.34 2.71
CA ILE A 203 -4.74 -4.11 2.29
C ILE A 203 -4.29 -5.53 2.04
N GLU A 204 -4.92 -6.48 2.70
CA GLU A 204 -4.62 -7.89 2.58
C GLU A 204 -5.85 -8.77 2.85
N HIS A 205 -5.81 -9.96 2.28
CA HIS A 205 -6.78 -11.01 2.54
C HIS A 205 -6.18 -12.23 3.25
N ASP A 206 -4.84 -12.31 3.33
CA ASP A 206 -4.13 -13.28 4.16
C ASP A 206 -4.25 -12.90 5.64
N MET A 207 -5.18 -13.57 6.33
CA MET A 207 -5.48 -13.25 7.72
C MET A 207 -4.31 -13.57 8.67
N GLU A 208 -3.47 -14.58 8.36
CA GLU A 208 -2.30 -14.90 9.19
C GLU A 208 -1.30 -13.75 9.15
N ALA A 209 -1.01 -13.26 7.97
CA ALA A 209 -0.12 -12.12 7.78
C ALA A 209 -0.67 -10.84 8.42
N VAL A 210 -1.97 -10.57 8.25
CA VAL A 210 -2.64 -9.42 8.88
C VAL A 210 -2.53 -9.48 10.39
N PHE A 211 -2.89 -10.60 11.02
CA PHE A 211 -2.81 -10.76 12.48
C PHE A 211 -1.37 -10.73 13.01
N ALA A 212 -0.39 -11.13 12.20
CA ALA A 212 1.02 -11.09 12.58
C ALA A 212 1.63 -9.69 12.52
N LEU A 213 1.07 -8.78 11.71
CA LEU A 213 1.66 -7.48 11.39
C LEU A 213 0.90 -6.30 11.97
N ALA A 214 -0.44 -6.31 11.91
CA ALA A 214 -1.27 -5.14 12.17
C ALA A 214 -1.28 -4.74 13.64
N ASP A 215 -1.23 -3.43 13.88
CA ASP A 215 -1.49 -2.83 15.20
C ASP A 215 -3.00 -2.59 15.36
N ARG A 216 -3.68 -2.25 14.25
CA ARG A 216 -5.13 -2.12 14.16
C ARG A 216 -5.63 -2.68 12.83
N ILE A 217 -6.86 -3.14 12.84
CA ILE A 217 -7.54 -3.69 11.66
C ILE A 217 -8.89 -2.99 11.53
N SER A 218 -9.19 -2.51 10.31
CA SER A 218 -10.54 -2.09 9.92
C SER A 218 -11.15 -3.10 8.95
N VAL A 219 -12.38 -3.48 9.19
CA VAL A 219 -13.12 -4.43 8.36
C VAL A 219 -14.09 -3.70 7.47
N LEU A 220 -13.86 -3.78 6.17
CA LEU A 220 -14.69 -3.16 5.13
C LEU A 220 -15.65 -4.21 4.55
N VAL A 221 -16.94 -3.90 4.51
CA VAL A 221 -17.99 -4.75 3.95
C VAL A 221 -19.00 -3.89 3.22
N TYR A 222 -19.27 -4.20 1.95
CA TYR A 222 -20.20 -3.43 1.10
C TYR A 222 -19.97 -1.91 1.14
N GLY A 223 -18.70 -1.51 1.10
CA GLY A 223 -18.30 -0.10 1.10
C GLY A 223 -18.31 0.57 2.47
N ARG A 224 -18.62 -0.13 3.56
CA ARG A 224 -18.68 0.43 4.93
C ARG A 224 -17.66 -0.22 5.85
N VAL A 225 -17.08 0.57 6.74
CA VAL A 225 -16.29 0.05 7.86
C VAL A 225 -17.25 -0.44 8.94
N ILE A 226 -17.32 -1.76 9.16
CA ILE A 226 -18.21 -2.37 10.15
C ILE A 226 -17.56 -2.54 11.52
N ALA A 227 -16.22 -2.62 11.57
CA ALA A 227 -15.47 -2.74 12.81
C ALA A 227 -14.06 -2.17 12.63
N THR A 228 -13.51 -1.58 13.68
CA THR A 228 -12.11 -1.18 13.79
C THR A 228 -11.62 -1.51 15.19
N GLY A 229 -10.49 -2.21 15.31
CA GLY A 229 -9.94 -2.60 16.61
C GLY A 229 -8.57 -3.26 16.50
N LYS A 230 -8.06 -3.71 17.63
CA LYS A 230 -6.84 -4.54 17.67
C LYS A 230 -7.11 -5.92 17.06
N PRO A 231 -6.06 -6.63 16.60
CA PRO A 231 -6.21 -7.96 16.00
C PRO A 231 -7.07 -8.92 16.83
N ASP A 232 -6.85 -9.00 18.15
CA ASP A 232 -7.60 -9.91 19.02
C ASP A 232 -9.09 -9.52 19.16
N GLU A 233 -9.40 -8.21 19.14
CA GLU A 233 -10.79 -7.71 19.19
C GLU A 233 -11.52 -8.05 17.90
N ILE A 234 -10.87 -7.88 16.75
CA ILE A 234 -11.43 -8.20 15.43
C ILE A 234 -11.68 -9.69 15.27
N ARG A 235 -10.76 -10.55 15.76
CA ARG A 235 -10.87 -12.02 15.68
C ARG A 235 -12.13 -12.57 16.35
N VAL A 236 -12.58 -11.95 17.45
CA VAL A 236 -13.75 -12.38 18.21
C VAL A 236 -15.03 -11.62 17.89
N ASN A 237 -14.95 -10.59 17.05
CA ASN A 237 -16.09 -9.72 16.73
C ASN A 237 -17.19 -10.50 15.97
N PRO A 238 -18.45 -10.54 16.48
CA PRO A 238 -19.54 -11.30 15.87
C PRO A 238 -19.93 -10.81 14.48
N GLU A 239 -19.90 -9.47 14.24
CA GLU A 239 -20.24 -8.89 12.94
C GLU A 239 -19.21 -9.25 11.88
N VAL A 240 -17.92 -9.25 12.26
CA VAL A 240 -16.82 -9.66 11.39
C VAL A 240 -16.96 -11.14 11.03
N ARG A 241 -17.19 -11.99 12.04
CA ARG A 241 -17.40 -13.44 11.81
C ARG A 241 -18.57 -13.68 10.84
N LYS A 242 -19.69 -13.00 11.03
CA LYS A 242 -20.87 -13.13 10.16
C LYS A 242 -20.57 -12.70 8.73
N ALA A 243 -19.81 -11.61 8.54
CA ALA A 243 -19.44 -11.12 7.22
C ALA A 243 -18.57 -12.11 6.43
N TYR A 244 -17.64 -12.80 7.10
CA TYR A 244 -16.78 -13.81 6.48
C TYR A 244 -17.44 -15.19 6.35
N LEU A 245 -18.29 -15.62 7.30
CA LEU A 245 -19.01 -16.90 7.23
C LEU A 245 -20.14 -16.89 6.20
N GLY A 246 -20.76 -15.73 5.97
CA GLY A 246 -21.78 -15.59 4.95
C GLY A 246 -21.28 -15.86 3.53
N GLU A 247 -19.98 -15.65 3.24
CA GLU A 247 -19.39 -16.01 1.94
C GLU A 247 -19.20 -17.53 1.77
N GLN A 248 -18.88 -18.25 2.82
CA GLN A 248 -18.70 -19.71 2.75
C GLN A 248 -20.01 -20.47 2.46
N GLU A 249 -21.15 -19.94 2.94
CA GLU A 249 -22.46 -20.55 2.67
C GLU A 249 -22.96 -20.28 1.23
N VAL A 250 -22.50 -19.22 0.57
CA VAL A 250 -22.91 -18.91 -0.82
C VAL A 250 -22.14 -19.80 -1.82
N VAL A 251 -20.89 -20.13 -1.54
CA VAL A 251 -20.07 -21.00 -2.40
C VAL A 251 -20.55 -22.46 -2.37
N THR A 252 -21.09 -22.93 -1.23
CA THR A 252 -21.59 -24.31 -1.09
C THR A 252 -23.00 -24.54 -1.65
N ARG A 253 -23.70 -23.50 -2.12
CA ARG A 253 -25.05 -23.61 -2.72
C ARG A 253 -25.07 -23.65 -4.26
N HIS A 254 -23.92 -23.70 -4.91
CA HIS A 254 -23.80 -23.76 -6.37
C HIS A 254 -23.14 -25.07 -6.88
N ASP A 255 -23.15 -26.14 -6.07
CA ASP A 255 -22.81 -27.52 -6.49
C ASP A 255 -24.07 -28.38 -6.58
#